data_88dd6418338a9958d667741b106a765f
#
_entry.id   88dd6418338a9958d667741b106a765f
#
_cell.length_a   1.000
_cell.length_b   1.000
_cell.length_c   1.000
_cell.angle_alpha   90.00
_cell.angle_beta   90.00
_cell.angle_gamma   90.00
#
_symmetry.space_group_name_H-M   'P 1'
#
loop_
_entity.id
_entity.type
_entity.pdbx_description
1 polymer ?
#
loop_
_entity_poly.entity_id
_entity_poly.type
_entity_poly.pdbx_seq_one_letter_code
_entity_poly.pdbx_strand_id
1 'polypeptide(L)'
;MPIYLLWGEDDFAITQTAKKKLETLLEPNWFEFNYDKIYGDQPNAIEKALNQAMTPVFGLGERLVWVVNTTICQECSKEVFFRLQQTLPAIPQNSHLLLTSRKKPDFRLKSTKILEKYAEFQEFSFISSWRTDELISQVKRISQEVGVELTPEAIELLVESIGNDTRKLTYELEKLYLYSLDRTMPLGTDIISTLVNASSRNSLQLAQAIRQGNEGQSLQLISDLISHNEPALKIVATLVGQFRTWAMVKLHIESGQKDDKVIAKAADITNPKRLYFLRKELQSFSGEQFLATLPILLELEFALKRGGHTLASLQTKTIELCQIFSR
;
A
#
# COMPACT_ATOMS: atom_id res chain seq x y z
N MET A 1 18.18 12.86 18.84
CA MET A 1 17.30 14.05 18.99
C MET A 1 15.90 13.54 19.33
N PRO A 2 15.16 14.18 20.21
CA PRO A 2 13.84 13.68 20.65
C PRO A 2 12.69 14.08 19.71
N ILE A 3 12.95 14.48 18.46
CA ILE A 3 11.90 14.91 17.52
C ILE A 3 12.00 14.07 16.26
N TYR A 4 10.86 13.53 15.78
CA TYR A 4 10.76 12.68 14.62
C TYR A 4 9.67 13.15 13.68
N LEU A 5 9.93 13.15 12.38
CA LEU A 5 8.91 13.33 11.34
C LEU A 5 8.91 12.13 10.41
N LEU A 6 7.86 11.31 10.52
CA LEU A 6 7.62 10.16 9.64
C LEU A 6 6.60 10.59 8.57
N TRP A 7 6.94 10.42 7.30
CA TRP A 7 6.06 10.87 6.23
C TRP A 7 6.06 9.90 5.04
N GLY A 8 4.94 9.84 4.31
CA GLY A 8 4.83 9.02 3.12
C GLY A 8 3.45 8.43 2.90
N GLU A 9 3.32 7.65 1.84
CA GLU A 9 2.06 7.04 1.42
C GLU A 9 1.74 5.74 2.18
N ASP A 10 2.77 5.06 2.71
CA ASP A 10 2.62 3.83 3.49
C ASP A 10 2.26 4.15 4.96
N ASP A 11 0.98 4.43 5.18
CA ASP A 11 0.42 4.77 6.49
C ASP A 11 0.54 3.61 7.50
N PHE A 12 0.57 2.36 7.01
CA PHE A 12 0.76 1.20 7.84
C PHE A 12 2.18 1.14 8.40
N ALA A 13 3.21 1.28 7.55
CA ALA A 13 4.60 1.29 8.00
C ALA A 13 4.90 2.47 8.93
N ILE A 14 4.35 3.67 8.65
CA ILE A 14 4.40 4.83 9.55
C ILE A 14 3.82 4.48 10.92
N THR A 15 2.62 3.88 10.95
CA THR A 15 1.93 3.55 12.21
C THR A 15 2.68 2.47 13.00
N GLN A 16 3.21 1.45 12.33
CA GLN A 16 4.01 0.41 12.99
C GLN A 16 5.31 0.97 13.58
N THR A 17 6.00 1.85 12.85
CA THR A 17 7.20 2.52 13.35
C THR A 17 6.88 3.42 14.55
N ALA A 18 5.75 4.14 14.51
CA ALA A 18 5.29 4.94 15.64
C ALA A 18 5.00 4.09 16.87
N LYS A 19 4.32 2.92 16.70
CA LYS A 19 4.05 1.98 17.80
C LYS A 19 5.33 1.40 18.39
N LYS A 20 6.29 1.00 17.57
CA LYS A 20 7.60 0.52 18.06
C LYS A 20 8.33 1.58 18.90
N LYS A 21 8.28 2.86 18.48
CA LYS A 21 8.83 3.96 19.28
C LYS A 21 8.07 4.12 20.62
N LEU A 22 6.74 3.99 20.62
CA LEU A 22 5.95 3.98 21.86
C LEU A 22 6.40 2.89 22.84
N GLU A 23 6.52 1.66 22.36
CA GLU A 23 6.92 0.49 23.16
C GLU A 23 8.36 0.60 23.69
N THR A 24 9.24 1.25 22.93
CA THR A 24 10.67 1.40 23.29
C THR A 24 10.89 2.53 24.29
N LEU A 25 10.14 3.63 24.18
CA LEU A 25 10.39 4.86 24.95
C LEU A 25 9.58 4.93 26.25
N LEU A 26 8.37 4.34 26.26
CA LEU A 26 7.47 4.51 27.38
C LEU A 26 7.52 3.34 28.36
N GLU A 27 7.63 3.65 29.63
CA GLU A 27 7.49 2.69 30.72
C GLU A 27 6.02 2.26 30.87
N PRO A 28 5.69 0.95 30.85
CA PRO A 28 4.32 0.46 30.88
C PRO A 28 3.49 1.00 32.06
N ASN A 29 4.10 1.13 33.24
CA ASN A 29 3.44 1.60 34.45
C ASN A 29 3.04 3.08 34.41
N TRP A 30 3.68 3.88 33.56
CA TRP A 30 3.49 5.32 33.46
C TRP A 30 2.96 5.76 32.10
N PHE A 31 2.53 4.79 31.25
CA PHE A 31 2.09 5.01 29.88
C PHE A 31 0.98 6.07 29.80
N GLU A 32 -0.08 5.93 30.58
CA GLU A 32 -1.26 6.83 30.57
C GLU A 32 -0.91 8.30 30.91
N PHE A 33 0.17 8.53 31.65
CA PHE A 33 0.59 9.87 32.08
C PHE A 33 1.61 10.51 31.15
N ASN A 34 2.37 9.69 30.40
CA ASN A 34 3.48 10.13 29.57
C ASN A 34 3.23 10.01 28.07
N TYR A 35 2.03 9.58 27.67
CA TYR A 35 1.64 9.47 26.28
C TYR A 35 0.48 10.40 25.92
N ASP A 36 0.69 11.24 24.92
CA ASP A 36 -0.36 12.08 24.35
C ASP A 36 -0.48 11.80 22.85
N LYS A 37 -1.71 11.51 22.38
CA LYS A 37 -2.02 11.35 20.96
C LYS A 37 -2.94 12.48 20.52
N ILE A 38 -2.48 13.27 19.57
CA ILE A 38 -3.19 14.44 19.06
C ILE A 38 -3.38 14.26 17.55
N TYR A 39 -4.60 14.45 17.04
CA TYR A 39 -4.84 14.41 15.60
C TYR A 39 -4.56 15.79 14.97
N GLY A 40 -3.82 15.80 13.85
CA GLY A 40 -3.35 17.04 13.22
C GLY A 40 -4.45 17.92 12.60
N ASP A 41 -5.66 17.39 12.43
CA ASP A 41 -6.86 18.10 11.98
C ASP A 41 -7.60 18.84 13.11
N GLN A 42 -7.22 18.60 14.38
CA GLN A 42 -7.82 19.29 15.51
C GLN A 42 -7.35 20.76 15.60
N PRO A 43 -8.21 21.67 16.09
CA PRO A 43 -7.80 23.05 16.33
C PRO A 43 -6.61 23.12 17.30
N ASN A 44 -5.61 23.91 16.94
CA ASN A 44 -4.40 24.14 17.75
C ASN A 44 -3.62 22.85 18.06
N ALA A 45 -3.69 21.82 17.19
CA ALA A 45 -3.03 20.54 17.41
C ALA A 45 -1.53 20.68 17.68
N ILE A 46 -0.82 21.49 16.89
CA ILE A 46 0.62 21.70 17.04
C ILE A 46 0.95 22.43 18.34
N GLU A 47 0.18 23.45 18.69
CA GLU A 47 0.39 24.22 19.94
C GLU A 47 0.17 23.35 21.18
N LYS A 48 -0.89 22.53 21.16
CA LYS A 48 -1.13 21.52 22.21
C LYS A 48 0.04 20.54 22.30
N ALA A 49 0.51 20.02 21.17
CA ALA A 49 1.62 19.08 21.12
C ALA A 49 2.91 19.68 21.67
N LEU A 50 3.23 20.94 21.31
CA LEU A 50 4.40 21.64 21.83
C LEU A 50 4.29 21.86 23.35
N ASN A 51 3.12 22.23 23.86
CA ASN A 51 2.90 22.41 25.29
C ASN A 51 3.05 21.08 26.03
N GLN A 52 2.49 19.98 25.50
CA GLN A 52 2.62 18.65 26.09
C GLN A 52 4.07 18.14 26.05
N ALA A 53 4.81 18.42 24.97
CA ALA A 53 6.22 18.04 24.87
C ALA A 53 7.11 18.78 25.89
N MET A 54 6.68 19.94 26.38
CA MET A 54 7.35 20.70 27.44
C MET A 54 6.91 20.30 28.87
N THR A 55 5.89 19.45 28.98
CA THR A 55 5.43 18.97 30.29
C THR A 55 6.42 17.94 30.85
N PRO A 56 6.85 18.06 32.11
CA PRO A 56 7.75 17.10 32.73
C PRO A 56 7.22 15.67 32.69
N VAL A 57 8.14 14.71 32.57
CA VAL A 57 7.80 13.27 32.67
C VAL A 57 7.27 12.96 34.05
N PHE A 58 6.18 12.18 34.12
CA PHE A 58 5.62 11.72 35.36
C PHE A 58 6.23 10.37 35.74
N GLY A 59 6.77 10.26 36.94
CA GLY A 59 7.42 9.02 37.41
C GLY A 59 8.74 8.72 36.72
N LEU A 60 8.89 7.52 36.18
CA LEU A 60 10.10 7.05 35.50
C LEU A 60 9.87 6.93 33.97
N GLY A 61 10.97 6.92 33.21
CA GLY A 61 10.96 6.74 31.75
C GLY A 61 10.97 8.04 30.97
N GLU A 62 10.33 8.04 29.83
CA GLU A 62 10.31 9.13 28.87
C GLU A 62 8.85 9.52 28.55
N ARG A 63 8.65 10.70 27.96
CA ARG A 63 7.36 11.17 27.48
C ARG A 63 7.33 11.14 25.95
N LEU A 64 6.18 10.79 25.37
CA LEU A 64 5.98 10.85 23.92
C LEU A 64 4.68 11.55 23.57
N VAL A 65 4.79 12.57 22.73
CA VAL A 65 3.64 13.27 22.15
C VAL A 65 3.59 12.95 20.66
N TRP A 66 2.53 12.27 20.22
CA TRP A 66 2.35 11.88 18.83
C TRP A 66 1.28 12.74 18.15
N VAL A 67 1.68 13.54 17.16
CA VAL A 67 0.75 14.27 16.28
C VAL A 67 0.51 13.44 15.02
N VAL A 68 -0.73 12.95 14.86
CA VAL A 68 -1.12 12.07 13.76
C VAL A 68 -1.58 12.90 12.57
N ASN A 69 -0.96 12.66 11.42
CA ASN A 69 -1.32 13.24 10.12
C ASN A 69 -1.31 14.80 10.12
N THR A 70 -0.21 15.37 10.60
CA THR A 70 -0.03 16.83 10.61
C THR A 70 0.19 17.40 9.21
N THR A 71 -0.26 18.65 9.01
CA THR A 71 -0.02 19.45 7.79
C THR A 71 1.07 20.51 7.98
N ILE A 72 1.81 20.50 9.08
CA ILE A 72 2.79 21.54 9.45
C ILE A 72 3.88 21.78 8.38
N CYS A 73 4.19 20.75 7.59
CA CYS A 73 5.15 20.83 6.49
C CYS A 73 4.52 21.17 5.12
N GLN A 74 3.21 21.44 5.07
CA GLN A 74 2.49 21.91 3.88
C GLN A 74 1.94 23.31 4.07
N GLU A 75 1.48 23.61 5.28
CA GLU A 75 0.94 24.92 5.66
C GLU A 75 1.23 25.21 7.13
N CYS A 76 1.60 26.45 7.44
CA CYS A 76 1.93 26.85 8.80
C CYS A 76 1.61 28.33 9.00
N SER A 77 0.81 28.65 10.03
CA SER A 77 0.56 30.04 10.39
C SER A 77 1.80 30.70 10.97
N LYS A 78 1.83 32.05 10.99
CA LYS A 78 2.95 32.80 11.57
C LYS A 78 3.07 32.53 13.06
N GLU A 79 1.97 32.42 13.78
CA GLU A 79 1.88 32.13 15.20
C GLU A 79 2.47 30.76 15.54
N VAL A 80 2.05 29.72 14.81
CA VAL A 80 2.58 28.37 14.97
C VAL A 80 4.07 28.31 14.63
N PHE A 81 4.50 29.00 13.56
CA PHE A 81 5.93 29.06 13.22
C PHE A 81 6.78 29.72 14.34
N PHE A 82 6.31 30.80 14.90
CA PHE A 82 7.00 31.46 16.02
C PHE A 82 7.11 30.53 17.24
N ARG A 83 6.03 29.83 17.57
CA ARG A 83 6.03 28.83 18.62
C ARG A 83 7.01 27.67 18.35
N LEU A 84 7.07 27.15 17.13
CA LEU A 84 8.07 26.14 16.74
C LEU A 84 9.49 26.61 17.00
N GLN A 85 9.82 27.88 16.60
CA GLN A 85 11.15 28.45 16.79
C GLN A 85 11.57 28.51 18.26
N GLN A 86 10.65 28.80 19.14
CA GLN A 86 10.93 28.91 20.58
C GLN A 86 11.01 27.58 21.26
N THR A 87 10.10 26.63 20.90
CA THR A 87 9.88 25.40 21.68
C THR A 87 10.77 24.24 21.21
N LEU A 88 11.01 24.07 19.89
CA LEU A 88 11.79 22.91 19.42
C LEU A 88 13.19 22.78 20.06
N PRO A 89 13.99 23.88 20.22
CA PRO A 89 15.29 23.77 20.86
C PRO A 89 15.22 23.57 22.40
N ALA A 90 14.06 23.83 23.00
CA ALA A 90 13.84 23.75 24.44
C ALA A 90 13.19 22.43 24.89
N ILE A 91 12.75 21.55 23.98
CA ILE A 91 12.17 20.26 24.32
C ILE A 91 13.18 19.43 25.13
N PRO A 92 12.81 18.94 26.34
CA PRO A 92 13.69 18.13 27.17
C PRO A 92 14.13 16.85 26.46
N GLN A 93 15.34 16.34 26.79
CA GLN A 93 15.88 15.14 26.16
C GLN A 93 15.06 13.87 26.41
N ASN A 94 14.34 13.82 27.54
CA ASN A 94 13.44 12.73 27.91
C ASN A 94 11.99 12.95 27.48
N SER A 95 11.72 13.95 26.61
CA SER A 95 10.42 14.19 26.00
C SER A 95 10.55 14.11 24.48
N HIS A 96 9.73 13.28 23.85
CA HIS A 96 9.76 13.00 22.42
C HIS A 96 8.55 13.60 21.71
N LEU A 97 8.79 14.29 20.60
CA LEU A 97 7.74 14.78 19.70
C LEU A 97 7.76 13.95 18.40
N LEU A 98 6.74 13.17 18.17
CA LEU A 98 6.56 12.36 16.97
C LEU A 98 5.49 13.01 16.08
N LEU A 99 5.90 13.42 14.91
CA LEU A 99 5.03 13.97 13.87
C LEU A 99 4.87 12.95 12.75
N THR A 100 3.63 12.68 12.33
CA THR A 100 3.40 11.83 11.16
C THR A 100 2.61 12.59 10.10
N SER A 101 2.90 12.37 8.81
CA SER A 101 2.24 13.02 7.68
C SER A 101 2.12 12.05 6.49
N ARG A 102 0.97 12.06 5.81
CA ARG A 102 0.79 11.32 4.55
C ARG A 102 1.37 12.04 3.34
N LYS A 103 1.65 13.34 3.48
CA LYS A 103 2.13 14.18 2.39
C LYS A 103 3.62 14.43 2.52
N LYS A 104 4.29 14.51 1.37
CA LYS A 104 5.70 14.89 1.29
C LYS A 104 5.89 16.29 1.88
N PRO A 105 6.89 16.51 2.75
CA PRO A 105 7.25 17.83 3.26
C PRO A 105 7.61 18.79 2.13
N ASP A 106 7.11 20.04 2.20
CA ASP A 106 7.57 21.12 1.31
C ASP A 106 8.78 21.80 1.96
N PHE A 107 9.97 21.47 1.50
CA PHE A 107 11.25 22.00 1.98
C PHE A 107 11.49 23.48 1.70
N ARG A 108 10.59 24.15 0.97
CA ARG A 108 10.63 25.60 0.76
C ARG A 108 10.06 26.37 1.97
N LEU A 109 9.18 25.72 2.73
CA LEU A 109 8.52 26.31 3.88
C LEU A 109 9.48 26.53 5.07
N LYS A 110 9.30 27.63 5.77
CA LYS A 110 10.10 27.96 6.97
C LYS A 110 9.86 26.93 8.09
N SER A 111 8.64 26.42 8.24
CA SER A 111 8.29 25.37 9.22
C SER A 111 9.03 24.08 8.95
N THR A 112 9.12 23.64 7.69
CA THR A 112 9.89 22.43 7.33
C THR A 112 11.38 22.64 7.58
N LYS A 113 11.94 23.78 7.17
CA LYS A 113 13.37 24.11 7.40
C LYS A 113 13.76 24.15 8.87
N ILE A 114 12.89 24.61 9.75
CA ILE A 114 13.20 24.58 11.17
C ILE A 114 13.10 23.16 11.74
N LEU A 115 12.12 22.38 11.29
CA LEU A 115 12.02 20.96 11.68
C LEU A 115 13.22 20.15 11.22
N GLU A 116 13.79 20.38 10.03
CA GLU A 116 15.03 19.72 9.55
C GLU A 116 16.23 19.91 10.49
N LYS A 117 16.28 21.00 11.24
CA LYS A 117 17.38 21.26 12.18
C LYS A 117 17.27 20.47 13.47
N TYR A 118 16.05 20.11 13.88
CA TYR A 118 15.77 19.53 15.19
C TYR A 118 15.12 18.14 15.14
N ALA A 119 14.64 17.69 13.96
CA ALA A 119 13.94 16.43 13.81
C ALA A 119 14.67 15.48 12.87
N GLU A 120 14.54 14.21 13.16
CA GLU A 120 14.89 13.11 12.25
C GLU A 120 13.73 12.90 11.27
N PHE A 121 14.01 13.00 9.95
CA PHE A 121 13.05 12.80 8.88
C PHE A 121 13.20 11.39 8.33
N GLN A 122 12.09 10.64 8.27
CA GLN A 122 12.05 9.32 7.69
C GLN A 122 10.89 9.20 6.69
N GLU A 123 11.23 8.75 5.46
CA GLU A 123 10.28 8.54 4.38
C GLU A 123 9.75 7.10 4.35
N PHE A 124 8.43 6.97 4.13
CA PHE A 124 7.70 5.71 3.98
C PHE A 124 6.86 5.74 2.71
N SER A 125 7.52 5.65 1.57
CA SER A 125 6.86 5.56 0.26
C SER A 125 6.70 4.11 -0.15
N PHE A 126 5.60 3.80 -0.87
CA PHE A 126 5.45 2.47 -1.45
C PHE A 126 6.57 2.19 -2.46
N ILE A 127 7.17 1.02 -2.33
CA ILE A 127 8.12 0.53 -3.32
C ILE A 127 7.37 0.24 -4.60
N SER A 128 7.87 0.74 -5.72
CA SER A 128 7.27 0.46 -7.02
C SER A 128 7.33 -1.02 -7.38
N SER A 129 6.23 -1.58 -7.89
CA SER A 129 6.09 -3.03 -8.15
C SER A 129 7.12 -3.62 -9.13
N TRP A 130 7.82 -2.77 -9.90
CA TRP A 130 8.92 -3.22 -10.79
C TRP A 130 10.31 -3.17 -10.15
N ARG A 131 10.44 -2.65 -8.92
CA ARG A 131 11.71 -2.64 -8.16
C ARG A 131 11.82 -3.91 -7.33
N THR A 132 11.91 -5.05 -8.01
CA THR A 132 11.89 -6.39 -7.40
C THR A 132 12.95 -6.55 -6.31
N ASP A 133 14.16 -6.03 -6.52
CA ASP A 133 15.26 -6.13 -5.55
C ASP A 133 14.94 -5.41 -4.23
N GLU A 134 14.27 -4.25 -4.31
CA GLU A 134 13.84 -3.51 -3.12
C GLU A 134 12.69 -4.21 -2.40
N LEU A 135 11.75 -4.80 -3.16
CA LEU A 135 10.67 -5.61 -2.60
C LEU A 135 11.22 -6.86 -1.89
N ILE A 136 12.19 -7.56 -2.50
CA ILE A 136 12.88 -8.70 -1.86
C ILE A 136 13.55 -8.25 -0.56
N SER A 137 14.24 -7.09 -0.58
CA SER A 137 14.89 -6.53 0.60
C SER A 137 13.88 -6.17 1.69
N GLN A 138 12.71 -5.65 1.32
CA GLN A 138 11.61 -5.36 2.24
C GLN A 138 11.06 -6.64 2.88
N VAL A 139 10.79 -7.70 2.08
CA VAL A 139 10.32 -8.99 2.61
C VAL A 139 11.33 -9.56 3.60
N LYS A 140 12.64 -9.57 3.25
CA LYS A 140 13.69 -10.03 4.15
C LYS A 140 13.73 -9.27 5.47
N ARG A 141 13.66 -7.94 5.41
CA ARG A 141 13.66 -7.10 6.61
C ARG A 141 12.44 -7.40 7.50
N ILE A 142 11.23 -7.43 6.93
CA ILE A 142 10.01 -7.64 7.72
C ILE A 142 9.97 -9.09 8.24
N SER A 143 10.41 -10.10 7.48
CA SER A 143 10.49 -11.49 7.96
C SER A 143 11.42 -11.64 9.15
N GLN A 144 12.56 -10.94 9.16
CA GLN A 144 13.48 -10.90 10.30
C GLN A 144 12.85 -10.20 11.52
N GLU A 145 12.13 -9.09 11.30
CA GLU A 145 11.42 -8.37 12.37
C GLU A 145 10.30 -9.21 13.00
N VAL A 146 9.60 -10.02 12.20
CA VAL A 146 8.54 -10.94 12.65
C VAL A 146 9.11 -12.22 13.26
N GLY A 147 10.35 -12.61 12.87
CA GLY A 147 11.02 -13.80 13.36
C GLY A 147 10.71 -15.07 12.54
N VAL A 148 10.34 -14.94 11.26
CA VAL A 148 10.10 -16.08 10.37
C VAL A 148 11.27 -16.26 9.40
N GLU A 149 11.77 -17.50 9.30
CA GLU A 149 12.79 -17.87 8.34
C GLU A 149 12.20 -18.41 7.05
N LEU A 150 12.64 -17.88 5.92
CA LEU A 150 12.14 -18.19 4.59
C LEU A 150 13.28 -18.59 3.66
N THR A 151 13.01 -19.53 2.73
CA THR A 151 13.98 -19.78 1.65
C THR A 151 14.00 -18.62 0.65
N PRO A 152 15.10 -18.44 -0.12
CA PRO A 152 15.16 -17.39 -1.15
C PRO A 152 14.00 -17.46 -2.14
N GLU A 153 13.62 -18.65 -2.59
CA GLU A 153 12.52 -18.89 -3.53
C GLU A 153 11.16 -18.53 -2.90
N ALA A 154 10.99 -18.79 -1.59
CA ALA A 154 9.78 -18.40 -0.85
C ALA A 154 9.65 -16.87 -0.76
N ILE A 155 10.75 -16.15 -0.58
CA ILE A 155 10.78 -14.68 -0.58
C ILE A 155 10.37 -14.14 -1.95
N GLU A 156 10.92 -14.67 -3.04
CA GLU A 156 10.55 -14.28 -4.39
C GLU A 156 9.05 -14.53 -4.65
N LEU A 157 8.52 -15.68 -4.25
CA LEU A 157 7.11 -16.02 -4.38
C LEU A 157 6.21 -15.07 -3.56
N LEU A 158 6.64 -14.64 -2.37
CA LEU A 158 5.92 -13.64 -1.58
C LEU A 158 5.88 -12.28 -2.28
N VAL A 159 7.02 -11.80 -2.80
CA VAL A 159 7.09 -10.57 -3.59
C VAL A 159 6.13 -10.64 -4.76
N GLU A 160 6.14 -11.75 -5.47
CA GLU A 160 5.24 -11.98 -6.59
C GLU A 160 3.76 -12.00 -6.19
N SER A 161 3.41 -12.61 -5.05
CA SER A 161 2.03 -12.83 -4.60
C SER A 161 1.40 -11.61 -3.93
N ILE A 162 2.20 -10.77 -3.28
CA ILE A 162 1.74 -9.65 -2.45
C ILE A 162 2.05 -8.30 -3.12
N GLY A 163 3.20 -8.19 -3.81
CA GLY A 163 3.67 -6.94 -4.39
C GLY A 163 4.14 -5.95 -3.31
N ASN A 164 3.69 -4.70 -3.41
CA ASN A 164 4.12 -3.59 -2.56
C ASN A 164 3.15 -3.26 -1.40
N ASP A 165 2.20 -4.13 -1.11
CA ASP A 165 1.27 -3.94 0.02
C ASP A 165 1.95 -4.37 1.33
N THR A 166 2.54 -3.40 2.02
CA THR A 166 3.28 -3.62 3.28
C THR A 166 2.38 -4.18 4.39
N ARG A 167 1.12 -3.75 4.45
CA ARG A 167 0.15 -4.24 5.44
C ARG A 167 -0.15 -5.72 5.23
N LYS A 168 -0.50 -6.09 3.99
CA LYS A 168 -0.76 -7.48 3.63
C LYS A 168 0.47 -8.35 3.86
N LEU A 169 1.66 -7.87 3.44
CA LEU A 169 2.92 -8.57 3.66
C LEU A 169 3.16 -8.87 5.15
N THR A 170 2.97 -7.89 6.02
CA THR A 170 3.17 -8.08 7.46
C THR A 170 2.21 -9.12 8.02
N TYR A 171 0.92 -9.04 7.70
CA TYR A 171 -0.06 -10.03 8.19
C TYR A 171 0.19 -11.44 7.64
N GLU A 172 0.61 -11.57 6.39
CA GLU A 172 0.98 -12.88 5.85
C GLU A 172 2.24 -13.44 6.52
N LEU A 173 3.24 -12.60 6.82
CA LEU A 173 4.44 -13.02 7.55
C LEU A 173 4.14 -13.37 9.02
N GLU A 174 3.26 -12.63 9.71
CA GLU A 174 2.79 -12.99 11.06
C GLU A 174 2.08 -14.35 11.07
N LYS A 175 1.23 -14.63 10.08
CA LYS A 175 0.58 -15.94 9.90
C LYS A 175 1.60 -17.05 9.65
N LEU A 176 2.59 -16.80 8.81
CA LEU A 176 3.69 -17.75 8.54
C LEU A 176 4.56 -17.99 9.78
N TYR A 177 4.79 -16.96 10.58
CA TYR A 177 5.47 -17.10 11.87
C TYR A 177 4.72 -18.04 12.81
N LEU A 178 3.41 -17.86 12.98
CA LEU A 178 2.59 -18.75 13.81
C LEU A 178 2.66 -20.21 13.30
N TYR A 179 2.70 -20.41 12.00
CA TYR A 179 2.85 -21.75 11.41
C TYR A 179 4.26 -22.34 11.62
N SER A 180 5.29 -21.50 11.76
CA SER A 180 6.69 -21.92 11.92
C SER A 180 7.08 -22.27 13.35
N LEU A 181 6.26 -21.97 14.37
CA LEU A 181 6.62 -22.13 15.77
C LEU A 181 7.05 -23.54 16.17
N ASP A 182 6.48 -24.58 15.53
CA ASP A 182 6.82 -25.98 15.76
C ASP A 182 7.80 -26.55 14.71
N ARG A 183 8.51 -25.70 13.95
CA ARG A 183 9.39 -26.09 12.86
C ARG A 183 10.79 -25.52 13.04
N THR A 184 11.79 -26.30 12.64
CA THR A 184 13.21 -25.94 12.74
C THR A 184 13.82 -25.56 11.39
N MET A 185 13.08 -25.70 10.28
CA MET A 185 13.57 -25.42 8.93
C MET A 185 12.88 -24.19 8.35
N PRO A 186 13.59 -23.39 7.53
CA PRO A 186 12.99 -22.28 6.80
C PRO A 186 11.81 -22.73 5.95
N LEU A 187 10.77 -21.90 5.85
CA LEU A 187 9.57 -22.20 5.07
C LEU A 187 9.86 -22.08 3.57
N GLY A 188 9.47 -23.10 2.82
CA GLY A 188 9.63 -23.18 1.37
C GLY A 188 8.43 -22.69 0.59
N THR A 189 8.51 -22.76 -0.74
CA THR A 189 7.48 -22.33 -1.69
C THR A 189 6.17 -23.11 -1.58
N ASP A 190 6.22 -24.37 -1.18
CA ASP A 190 5.06 -25.23 -0.94
C ASP A 190 4.14 -24.67 0.16
N ILE A 191 4.73 -24.22 1.26
CA ILE A 191 4.00 -23.60 2.37
C ILE A 191 3.43 -22.24 1.96
N ILE A 192 4.25 -21.41 1.28
CA ILE A 192 3.81 -20.09 0.80
C ILE A 192 2.62 -20.24 -0.16
N SER A 193 2.68 -21.16 -1.13
CA SER A 193 1.59 -21.36 -2.08
C SER A 193 0.30 -21.86 -1.42
N THR A 194 0.40 -22.58 -0.31
CA THR A 194 -0.75 -23.10 0.44
C THR A 194 -1.36 -22.05 1.37
N LEU A 195 -0.52 -21.30 2.08
CA LEU A 195 -1.00 -20.41 3.14
C LEU A 195 -1.19 -18.95 2.70
N VAL A 196 -0.40 -18.47 1.76
CA VAL A 196 -0.46 -17.06 1.33
C VAL A 196 -1.47 -16.89 0.21
N ASN A 197 -2.53 -16.14 0.49
CA ASN A 197 -3.57 -15.83 -0.50
C ASN A 197 -3.02 -14.89 -1.58
N ALA A 198 -2.70 -15.45 -2.74
CA ALA A 198 -2.28 -14.73 -3.94
C ALA A 198 -3.47 -14.05 -4.70
N SER A 199 -4.56 -13.74 -4.00
CA SER A 199 -5.86 -13.38 -4.58
C SER A 199 -5.83 -12.23 -5.60
N SER A 200 -5.09 -11.17 -5.30
CA SER A 200 -5.03 -10.01 -6.21
C SER A 200 -4.23 -10.32 -7.48
N ARG A 201 -3.17 -11.12 -7.37
CA ARG A 201 -2.35 -11.53 -8.51
C ARG A 201 -3.09 -12.51 -9.40
N ASN A 202 -3.79 -13.49 -8.83
CA ASN A 202 -4.58 -14.44 -9.60
C ASN A 202 -5.68 -13.74 -10.40
N SER A 203 -6.32 -12.68 -9.86
CA SER A 203 -7.29 -11.88 -10.62
C SER A 203 -6.66 -11.07 -11.75
N LEU A 204 -5.43 -10.55 -11.60
CA LEU A 204 -4.69 -9.89 -12.68
C LEU A 204 -4.18 -10.90 -13.72
N GLN A 205 -3.75 -12.09 -13.28
CA GLN A 205 -3.40 -13.18 -14.18
C GLN A 205 -4.62 -13.67 -14.96
N LEU A 206 -5.80 -13.73 -14.33
CA LEU A 206 -7.06 -14.00 -15.00
C LEU A 206 -7.34 -12.97 -16.10
N ALA A 207 -7.17 -11.66 -15.82
CA ALA A 207 -7.32 -10.63 -16.84
C ALA A 207 -6.34 -10.83 -18.03
N GLN A 208 -5.10 -11.23 -17.75
CA GLN A 208 -4.09 -11.51 -18.79
C GLN A 208 -4.45 -12.77 -19.61
N ALA A 209 -4.89 -13.85 -18.96
CA ALA A 209 -5.32 -15.07 -19.63
C ALA A 209 -6.54 -14.82 -20.54
N ILE A 210 -7.51 -14.03 -20.07
CA ILE A 210 -8.66 -13.59 -20.88
C ILE A 210 -8.19 -12.80 -22.11
N ARG A 211 -7.32 -11.80 -21.93
CA ARG A 211 -6.76 -11.02 -23.04
C ARG A 211 -6.00 -11.87 -24.08
N GLN A 212 -5.40 -12.97 -23.64
CA GLN A 212 -4.72 -13.93 -24.51
C GLN A 212 -5.69 -14.90 -25.21
N GLY A 213 -6.99 -14.83 -24.91
CA GLY A 213 -7.98 -15.78 -25.43
C GLY A 213 -7.82 -17.20 -24.85
N ASN A 214 -7.07 -17.37 -23.77
CA ASN A 214 -6.79 -18.68 -23.16
C ASN A 214 -7.91 -19.10 -22.21
N GLU A 215 -8.96 -19.71 -22.76
CA GLU A 215 -10.14 -20.17 -22.02
C GLU A 215 -9.77 -21.17 -20.92
N GLY A 216 -8.93 -22.17 -21.22
CA GLY A 216 -8.55 -23.22 -20.26
C GLY A 216 -7.87 -22.65 -19.02
N GLN A 217 -6.87 -21.80 -19.20
CA GLN A 217 -6.17 -21.14 -18.10
C GLN A 217 -7.09 -20.19 -17.33
N SER A 218 -7.96 -19.47 -18.02
CA SER A 218 -8.91 -18.54 -17.39
C SER A 218 -9.90 -19.26 -16.49
N LEU A 219 -10.45 -20.39 -16.94
CA LEU A 219 -11.38 -21.21 -16.15
C LEU A 219 -10.69 -21.84 -14.93
N GLN A 220 -9.44 -22.27 -15.07
CA GLN A 220 -8.66 -22.79 -13.95
C GLN A 220 -8.43 -21.70 -12.90
N LEU A 221 -7.99 -20.50 -13.31
CA LEU A 221 -7.78 -19.37 -12.39
C LEU A 221 -9.04 -18.96 -11.65
N ILE A 222 -10.23 -19.04 -12.28
CA ILE A 222 -11.51 -18.80 -11.61
C ILE A 222 -11.76 -19.85 -10.54
N SER A 223 -11.56 -21.15 -10.88
CA SER A 223 -11.76 -22.24 -9.93
C SER A 223 -10.82 -22.08 -8.72
N ASP A 224 -9.58 -21.74 -8.95
CA ASP A 224 -8.58 -21.49 -7.91
C ASP A 224 -8.97 -20.29 -7.03
N LEU A 225 -9.40 -19.16 -7.62
CA LEU A 225 -9.84 -17.98 -6.88
C LEU A 225 -11.05 -18.28 -5.98
N ILE A 226 -12.03 -19.01 -6.49
CA ILE A 226 -13.24 -19.35 -5.72
C ILE A 226 -12.92 -20.40 -4.65
N SER A 227 -12.08 -21.40 -4.92
CA SER A 227 -11.66 -22.39 -3.92
C SER A 227 -10.88 -21.77 -2.76
N HIS A 228 -10.17 -20.65 -3.01
CA HIS A 228 -9.49 -19.86 -1.97
C HIS A 228 -10.40 -18.80 -1.32
N ASN A 229 -11.74 -18.92 -1.49
CA ASN A 229 -12.74 -17.99 -0.94
C ASN A 229 -12.54 -16.53 -1.36
N GLU A 230 -11.96 -16.26 -2.53
CA GLU A 230 -11.90 -14.90 -3.04
C GLU A 230 -13.30 -14.38 -3.37
N PRO A 231 -13.74 -13.22 -2.82
CA PRO A 231 -15.05 -12.70 -3.12
C PRO A 231 -15.23 -12.41 -4.62
N ALA A 232 -16.25 -13.01 -5.23
CA ALA A 232 -16.51 -12.90 -6.66
C ALA A 232 -16.61 -11.44 -7.15
N LEU A 233 -17.26 -10.56 -6.38
CA LEU A 233 -17.35 -9.12 -6.68
C LEU A 233 -15.98 -8.43 -6.67
N LYS A 234 -15.02 -8.90 -5.87
CA LYS A 234 -13.65 -8.38 -5.86
C LYS A 234 -12.88 -8.83 -7.10
N ILE A 235 -13.09 -10.08 -7.55
CA ILE A 235 -12.55 -10.58 -8.83
C ILE A 235 -13.05 -9.69 -9.97
N VAL A 236 -14.37 -9.49 -10.06
CA VAL A 236 -14.98 -8.66 -11.12
C VAL A 236 -14.49 -7.22 -11.06
N ALA A 237 -14.42 -6.60 -9.88
CA ALA A 237 -13.91 -5.24 -9.74
C ALA A 237 -12.46 -5.10 -10.25
N THR A 238 -11.62 -6.10 -10.00
CA THR A 238 -10.24 -6.13 -10.52
C THR A 238 -10.22 -6.25 -12.05
N LEU A 239 -11.07 -7.13 -12.63
CA LEU A 239 -11.21 -7.26 -14.09
C LEU A 239 -11.68 -5.94 -14.72
N VAL A 240 -12.75 -5.34 -14.19
CA VAL A 240 -13.28 -4.05 -14.67
C VAL A 240 -12.18 -2.99 -14.65
N GLY A 241 -11.47 -2.84 -13.54
CA GLY A 241 -10.38 -1.88 -13.42
C GLY A 241 -9.29 -2.10 -14.47
N GLN A 242 -8.88 -3.35 -14.67
CA GLN A 242 -7.80 -3.68 -15.61
C GLN A 242 -8.22 -3.49 -17.08
N PHE A 243 -9.41 -3.98 -17.47
CA PHE A 243 -9.91 -3.82 -18.86
C PHE A 243 -10.22 -2.36 -19.19
N ARG A 244 -10.77 -1.59 -18.25
CA ARG A 244 -10.96 -0.15 -18.40
C ARG A 244 -9.63 0.58 -18.62
N THR A 245 -8.60 0.27 -17.83
CA THR A 245 -7.26 0.84 -18.00
C THR A 245 -6.71 0.52 -19.40
N TRP A 246 -6.79 -0.74 -19.85
CA TRP A 246 -6.35 -1.13 -21.19
C TRP A 246 -7.13 -0.42 -22.30
N ALA A 247 -8.46 -0.33 -22.18
CA ALA A 247 -9.30 0.41 -23.12
C ALA A 247 -8.86 1.88 -23.24
N MET A 248 -8.73 2.57 -22.10
CA MET A 248 -8.33 3.99 -22.08
C MET A 248 -6.96 4.22 -22.71
N VAL A 249 -5.97 3.40 -22.34
CA VAL A 249 -4.62 3.50 -22.93
C VAL A 249 -4.68 3.28 -24.43
N LYS A 250 -5.37 2.23 -24.90
CA LYS A 250 -5.40 1.86 -26.31
C LYS A 250 -6.14 2.91 -27.16
N LEU A 251 -7.28 3.39 -26.72
CA LEU A 251 -8.05 4.44 -27.40
C LEU A 251 -7.25 5.74 -27.55
N HIS A 252 -6.53 6.16 -26.50
CA HIS A 252 -5.66 7.33 -26.60
C HIS A 252 -4.49 7.13 -27.57
N ILE A 253 -3.92 5.93 -27.64
CA ILE A 253 -2.88 5.60 -28.62
C ILE A 253 -3.46 5.67 -30.05
N GLU A 254 -4.63 5.09 -30.29
CA GLU A 254 -5.32 5.07 -31.59
C GLU A 254 -5.77 6.48 -32.03
N SER A 255 -6.14 7.35 -31.09
CA SER A 255 -6.45 8.76 -31.37
C SER A 255 -5.21 9.62 -31.69
N GLY A 256 -3.99 9.02 -31.68
CA GLY A 256 -2.75 9.72 -31.96
C GLY A 256 -2.14 10.51 -30.80
N GLN A 257 -2.66 10.35 -29.57
CA GLN A 257 -2.10 11.01 -28.39
C GLN A 257 -0.69 10.47 -28.08
N LYS A 258 0.29 11.38 -28.03
CA LYS A 258 1.71 11.05 -27.80
C LYS A 258 2.19 11.38 -26.38
N ASP A 259 1.49 12.27 -25.66
CA ASP A 259 1.89 12.69 -24.33
C ASP A 259 1.50 11.61 -23.29
N ASP A 260 2.53 10.93 -22.78
CA ASP A 260 2.36 9.86 -21.77
C ASP A 260 1.72 10.35 -20.46
N LYS A 261 1.90 11.63 -20.09
CA LYS A 261 1.27 12.19 -18.88
C LYS A 261 -0.25 12.32 -19.05
N VAL A 262 -0.69 12.71 -20.25
CA VAL A 262 -2.12 12.83 -20.59
C VAL A 262 -2.77 11.45 -20.58
N ILE A 263 -2.14 10.46 -21.21
CA ILE A 263 -2.63 9.07 -21.26
C ILE A 263 -2.68 8.47 -19.86
N ALA A 264 -1.61 8.63 -19.06
CA ALA A 264 -1.53 8.12 -17.71
C ALA A 264 -2.65 8.69 -16.82
N LYS A 265 -2.89 10.01 -16.91
CA LYS A 265 -3.95 10.68 -16.15
C LYS A 265 -5.35 10.17 -16.56
N ALA A 266 -5.61 9.99 -17.86
CA ALA A 266 -6.88 9.50 -18.36
C ALA A 266 -7.15 8.04 -17.97
N ALA A 267 -6.10 7.22 -17.90
CA ALA A 267 -6.18 5.80 -17.56
C ALA A 267 -6.01 5.50 -16.05
N ASP A 268 -6.01 6.52 -15.19
CA ASP A 268 -5.76 6.43 -13.74
C ASP A 268 -4.44 5.71 -13.40
N ILE A 269 -3.40 5.89 -14.23
CA ILE A 269 -2.08 5.30 -14.05
C ILE A 269 -1.20 6.27 -13.26
N THR A 270 -0.86 5.93 -12.03
CA THR A 270 -0.05 6.77 -11.14
C THR A 270 1.36 7.02 -11.69
N ASN A 271 1.95 6.03 -12.38
CA ASN A 271 3.29 6.16 -12.94
C ASN A 271 3.29 6.11 -14.47
N PRO A 272 3.58 7.24 -15.16
CA PRO A 272 3.62 7.29 -16.62
C PRO A 272 4.62 6.32 -17.28
N LYS A 273 5.70 5.92 -16.60
CA LYS A 273 6.69 4.97 -17.15
C LYS A 273 6.09 3.58 -17.42
N ARG A 274 4.98 3.22 -16.74
CA ARG A 274 4.24 1.99 -17.02
C ARG A 274 3.64 1.95 -18.42
N LEU A 275 3.37 3.11 -19.03
CA LEU A 275 2.83 3.20 -20.40
C LEU A 275 3.75 2.61 -21.45
N TYR A 276 5.07 2.67 -21.26
CA TYR A 276 6.02 2.02 -22.17
C TYR A 276 5.74 0.51 -22.30
N PHE A 277 5.53 -0.17 -21.17
CA PHE A 277 5.22 -1.60 -21.17
C PHE A 277 3.82 -1.87 -21.68
N LEU A 278 2.82 -1.07 -21.27
CA LEU A 278 1.44 -1.21 -21.73
C LEU A 278 1.32 -1.01 -23.25
N ARG A 279 2.03 -0.06 -23.85
CA ARG A 279 2.07 0.12 -25.31
C ARG A 279 2.54 -1.16 -26.02
N LYS A 280 3.57 -1.81 -25.51
CA LYS A 280 4.08 -3.06 -26.06
C LYS A 280 3.10 -4.22 -25.87
N GLU A 281 2.51 -4.33 -24.68
CA GLU A 281 1.54 -5.38 -24.35
C GLU A 281 0.24 -5.27 -25.15
N LEU A 282 -0.20 -4.05 -25.49
CA LEU A 282 -1.47 -3.80 -26.18
C LEU A 282 -1.31 -3.61 -27.69
N GLN A 283 -0.12 -3.81 -28.25
CA GLN A 283 0.18 -3.53 -29.64
C GLN A 283 -0.70 -4.34 -30.61
N SER A 284 -0.95 -5.62 -30.31
CA SER A 284 -1.69 -6.56 -31.14
C SER A 284 -3.23 -6.49 -30.98
N PHE A 285 -3.74 -5.64 -30.11
CA PHE A 285 -5.17 -5.54 -29.82
C PHE A 285 -5.74 -4.20 -30.30
N SER A 286 -7.08 -4.14 -30.48
CA SER A 286 -7.79 -2.89 -30.81
C SER A 286 -8.48 -2.29 -29.59
N GLY A 287 -8.74 -0.97 -29.63
CA GLY A 287 -9.54 -0.28 -28.62
C GLY A 287 -10.97 -0.82 -28.55
N GLU A 288 -11.55 -1.18 -29.69
CA GLU A 288 -12.88 -1.77 -29.79
C GLU A 288 -12.99 -3.11 -29.06
N GLN A 289 -11.96 -3.99 -29.16
CA GLN A 289 -11.94 -5.25 -28.41
C GLN A 289 -12.04 -5.00 -26.89
N PHE A 290 -11.27 -4.06 -26.37
CA PHE A 290 -11.34 -3.72 -24.94
C PHE A 290 -12.67 -3.06 -24.55
N LEU A 291 -13.25 -2.20 -25.39
CA LEU A 291 -14.56 -1.61 -25.15
C LEU A 291 -15.67 -2.68 -25.12
N ALA A 292 -15.60 -3.69 -25.99
CA ALA A 292 -16.56 -4.79 -26.02
C ALA A 292 -16.58 -5.64 -24.74
N THR A 293 -15.49 -5.63 -23.95
CA THR A 293 -15.46 -6.35 -22.67
C THR A 293 -16.30 -5.70 -21.57
N LEU A 294 -16.44 -4.36 -21.60
CA LEU A 294 -17.05 -3.60 -20.50
C LEU A 294 -18.54 -3.94 -20.28
N PRO A 295 -19.40 -4.07 -21.31
CA PRO A 295 -20.79 -4.52 -21.14
C PRO A 295 -20.87 -5.93 -20.50
N ILE A 296 -20.03 -6.88 -20.93
CA ILE A 296 -20.01 -8.24 -20.40
C ILE A 296 -19.64 -8.24 -18.92
N LEU A 297 -18.65 -7.44 -18.53
CA LEU A 297 -18.25 -7.28 -17.14
C LEU A 297 -19.33 -6.62 -16.29
N LEU A 298 -20.06 -5.64 -16.85
CA LEU A 298 -21.18 -5.00 -16.18
C LEU A 298 -22.34 -5.99 -15.96
N GLU A 299 -22.68 -6.81 -16.95
CA GLU A 299 -23.66 -7.87 -16.82
C GLU A 299 -23.26 -8.88 -15.74
N LEU A 300 -21.99 -9.29 -15.71
CA LEU A 300 -21.46 -10.19 -14.70
C LEU A 300 -21.59 -9.57 -13.28
N GLU A 301 -21.18 -8.34 -13.10
CA GLU A 301 -21.31 -7.63 -11.82
C GLU A 301 -22.77 -7.57 -11.35
N PHE A 302 -23.68 -7.25 -12.27
CA PHE A 302 -25.12 -7.19 -12.00
C PHE A 302 -25.71 -8.55 -11.63
N ALA A 303 -25.34 -9.62 -12.34
CA ALA A 303 -25.77 -10.98 -12.04
C ALA A 303 -25.34 -11.44 -10.65
N LEU A 304 -24.08 -11.15 -10.28
CA LEU A 304 -23.55 -11.49 -8.96
C LEU A 304 -24.21 -10.71 -7.82
N LYS A 305 -24.51 -9.41 -8.02
CA LYS A 305 -25.23 -8.59 -7.03
C LYS A 305 -26.68 -9.03 -6.80
N ARG A 306 -27.28 -9.67 -7.78
CA ARG A 306 -28.64 -10.24 -7.68
C ARG A 306 -28.71 -11.68 -7.12
N GLY A 307 -27.58 -12.23 -6.69
CA GLY A 307 -27.53 -13.59 -6.11
C GLY A 307 -27.49 -14.71 -7.15
N GLY A 308 -27.05 -14.42 -8.37
CA GLY A 308 -26.79 -15.44 -9.39
C GLY A 308 -25.76 -16.48 -8.97
N HIS A 309 -25.79 -17.66 -9.59
CA HIS A 309 -24.81 -18.72 -9.34
C HIS A 309 -23.39 -18.24 -9.62
N THR A 310 -22.64 -18.00 -8.57
CA THR A 310 -21.32 -17.32 -8.60
C THR A 310 -20.34 -17.96 -9.59
N LEU A 311 -20.07 -19.26 -9.43
CA LEU A 311 -19.08 -19.97 -10.27
C LEU A 311 -19.53 -20.04 -11.74
N ALA A 312 -20.78 -20.43 -11.98
CA ALA A 312 -21.32 -20.54 -13.35
C ALA A 312 -21.32 -19.17 -14.07
N SER A 313 -21.74 -18.11 -13.39
CA SER A 313 -21.73 -16.75 -13.97
C SER A 313 -20.32 -16.29 -14.33
N LEU A 314 -19.34 -16.50 -13.44
CA LEU A 314 -17.94 -16.18 -13.70
C LEU A 314 -17.40 -16.98 -14.89
N GLN A 315 -17.62 -18.29 -14.93
CA GLN A 315 -17.13 -19.15 -16.01
C GLN A 315 -17.74 -18.75 -17.36
N THR A 316 -19.07 -18.61 -17.44
CA THR A 316 -19.76 -18.25 -18.69
C THR A 316 -19.27 -16.92 -19.23
N LYS A 317 -19.24 -15.88 -18.38
CA LYS A 317 -18.80 -14.54 -18.83
C LYS A 317 -17.32 -14.47 -19.14
N THR A 318 -16.50 -15.28 -18.49
CA THR A 318 -15.07 -15.40 -18.85
C THR A 318 -14.86 -16.03 -20.22
N ILE A 319 -15.63 -17.04 -20.60
CA ILE A 319 -15.58 -17.61 -21.94
C ILE A 319 -15.97 -16.55 -22.97
N GLU A 320 -17.07 -15.83 -22.75
CA GLU A 320 -17.50 -14.72 -23.64
C GLU A 320 -16.39 -13.66 -23.80
N LEU A 321 -15.71 -13.28 -22.70
CA LEU A 321 -14.59 -12.36 -22.74
C LEU A 321 -13.39 -12.91 -23.53
N CYS A 322 -13.01 -14.19 -23.35
CA CYS A 322 -11.92 -14.81 -24.11
C CYS A 322 -12.20 -14.81 -25.62
N GLN A 323 -13.45 -15.04 -26.02
CA GLN A 323 -13.86 -15.07 -27.44
C GLN A 323 -13.65 -13.75 -28.17
N ILE A 324 -13.67 -12.61 -27.46
CA ILE A 324 -13.34 -11.29 -28.05
C ILE A 324 -11.88 -11.25 -28.52
N PHE A 325 -10.98 -11.96 -27.85
CA PHE A 325 -9.54 -11.92 -28.12
C PHE A 325 -9.02 -13.14 -28.89
N SER A 326 -9.85 -14.15 -29.10
CA SER A 326 -9.50 -15.38 -29.84
C SER A 326 -9.58 -15.23 -31.36
N ARG A 327 -9.91 -14.01 -31.85
CA ARG A 327 -10.08 -13.70 -33.29
C ARG A 327 -8.90 -12.99 -33.86
#